data_053f1f6c571e3c8612ce984ccfb488b9
#
_entry.id   053f1f6c571e3c8612ce984ccfb488b9
#
_cell.length_a   1.000
_cell.length_b   1.000
_cell.length_c   1.000
_cell.angle_alpha   90.00
_cell.angle_beta   90.00
_cell.angle_gamma   90.00
#
_symmetry.space_group_name_H-M   'P 1'
#
loop_
_entity.id
_entity.type
_entity.pdbx_description
1 polymer ?
#
loop_
_entity_poly.entity_id
_entity_poly.type
_entity_poly.pdbx_seq_one_letter_code
_entity_poly.pdbx_strand_id
1 'polypeptide(L)'
;RDRSPSRGLGDVYKRQLLAVSPAAEKSFSPVDYVNPFIGTTNFGTTNPGAVCPNGMMSVVPFNVMGSADNKYDKDARWWSTPYEYHNCFFTGYSHVNLSGVGCPELGSLLLMPTTGELSVDYKEYGSRYEDEQASPGYYTNFLTRYNVKTEVTATPRTGVARFTFPKGRSHILLNLGEGLTNETGAFLRQTGECEFEGMKLLGTFCYNPQAVFPIYFVMRVNKTPLKTGYWKKQRPMTGVEAEWDPDNGKYKLYTGYRKELAGDDIGAFLTFDTGESEQIEVQMG
;
A
#
# COMPACT_ATOMS: atom_id res chain seq x y z
N ARG A 1 78.81 -23.45 36.28
CA ARG A 1 77.59 -23.95 36.93
C ARG A 1 76.52 -22.88 36.75
N ASP A 2 75.79 -22.98 35.64
CA ASP A 2 74.70 -22.09 35.32
C ASP A 2 73.38 -22.63 35.89
N ARG A 3 72.69 -21.78 36.62
CA ARG A 3 71.31 -22.02 37.03
C ARG A 3 70.39 -21.14 36.21
N SER A 4 69.66 -21.74 35.33
CA SER A 4 68.56 -21.09 34.66
C SER A 4 67.42 -20.72 35.62
N PRO A 5 66.83 -19.56 35.56
CA PRO A 5 65.67 -19.21 36.37
C PRO A 5 64.42 -19.86 35.78
N SER A 6 63.67 -20.51 36.65
CA SER A 6 62.35 -21.09 36.33
C SER A 6 61.37 -19.98 35.92
N ARG A 7 60.76 -20.13 34.76
CA ARG A 7 59.65 -19.27 34.35
C ARG A 7 58.46 -19.52 35.26
N GLY A 8 58.05 -18.49 35.96
CA GLY A 8 56.94 -18.55 36.88
C GLY A 8 55.61 -18.79 36.21
N LEU A 9 54.77 -19.59 36.82
CA LEU A 9 53.41 -19.93 36.50
C LEU A 9 52.43 -18.73 36.45
N GLY A 10 52.95 -17.50 36.64
CA GLY A 10 52.13 -16.29 36.66
C GLY A 10 51.69 -15.73 35.32
N ASP A 11 52.30 -16.15 34.19
CA ASP A 11 51.97 -15.57 32.85
C ASP A 11 50.89 -16.35 32.08
N VAL A 12 50.50 -17.54 32.56
CA VAL A 12 49.48 -18.36 31.87
C VAL A 12 48.04 -17.88 32.22
N TYR A 13 47.87 -17.25 33.40
CA TYR A 13 46.56 -16.78 33.84
C TYR A 13 46.20 -15.35 33.44
N LYS A 14 47.11 -14.61 32.86
CA LYS A 14 46.83 -13.25 32.38
C LYS A 14 46.23 -13.14 30.98
N ARG A 15 46.06 -14.26 30.29
CA ARG A 15 45.51 -14.24 28.91
C ARG A 15 44.05 -14.74 28.78
N GLN A 16 43.32 -14.94 29.85
CA GLN A 16 41.95 -15.47 29.82
C GLN A 16 40.90 -14.61 30.49
N LEU A 17 41.19 -13.33 30.67
CA LEU A 17 40.13 -12.33 30.78
C LEU A 17 39.85 -11.76 29.36
N LEU A 18 39.38 -12.59 28.46
CA LEU A 18 38.52 -12.13 27.37
C LEU A 18 37.35 -11.46 28.07
N ALA A 19 37.31 -10.14 27.98
CA ALA A 19 36.16 -9.38 28.36
C ALA A 19 34.97 -9.95 27.49
N VAL A 20 34.17 -10.78 28.11
CA VAL A 20 32.83 -11.04 27.63
C VAL A 20 32.14 -9.71 27.78
N SER A 21 32.10 -8.92 26.69
CA SER A 21 31.20 -7.78 26.63
C SER A 21 29.84 -8.29 27.05
N PRO A 22 29.22 -7.75 28.08
CA PRO A 22 27.86 -8.12 28.41
C PRO A 22 27.08 -7.93 27.12
N ALA A 23 26.45 -9.01 26.63
CA ALA A 23 25.48 -8.89 25.55
C ALA A 23 24.54 -7.77 25.99
N ALA A 24 24.46 -6.71 25.20
CA ALA A 24 23.59 -5.61 25.52
C ALA A 24 22.21 -6.23 25.79
N GLU A 25 21.74 -6.17 27.03
CA GLU A 25 20.40 -6.60 27.37
C GLU A 25 19.48 -5.79 26.45
N LYS A 26 18.75 -6.46 25.57
CA LYS A 26 17.72 -5.83 24.76
C LYS A 26 16.76 -5.19 25.75
N SER A 27 16.80 -3.88 25.90
CA SER A 27 15.81 -3.16 26.71
C SER A 27 14.47 -3.35 26.00
N PHE A 28 13.59 -4.14 26.57
CA PHE A 28 12.24 -4.31 26.08
C PHE A 28 11.47 -3.01 26.20
N SER A 29 10.93 -2.53 25.07
CA SER A 29 9.99 -1.40 25.05
C SER A 29 8.56 -1.94 25.09
N PRO A 30 7.60 -1.27 25.76
CA PRO A 30 6.19 -1.66 25.68
C PRO A 30 5.64 -1.80 24.26
N VAL A 31 6.20 -1.08 23.29
CA VAL A 31 5.83 -1.17 21.86
C VAL A 31 6.13 -2.54 21.26
N ASP A 32 7.11 -3.28 21.78
CA ASP A 32 7.49 -4.61 21.30
C ASP A 32 6.41 -5.68 21.58
N TYR A 33 5.48 -5.39 22.48
CA TYR A 33 4.34 -6.26 22.80
C TYR A 33 3.07 -5.94 22.02
N VAL A 34 3.08 -4.88 21.22
CA VAL A 34 1.91 -4.51 20.40
C VAL A 34 1.86 -5.41 19.18
N ASN A 35 0.77 -6.14 19.03
CA ASN A 35 0.48 -6.93 17.84
C ASN A 35 -0.63 -6.26 17.02
N PRO A 36 -0.31 -5.59 15.90
CA PRO A 36 -1.30 -4.91 15.06
C PRO A 36 -2.32 -5.84 14.39
N PHE A 37 -2.09 -7.15 14.39
CA PHE A 37 -3.04 -8.11 13.81
C PHE A 37 -4.21 -8.48 14.74
N ILE A 38 -4.18 -8.06 16.00
CA ILE A 38 -5.30 -8.31 16.93
C ILE A 38 -6.56 -7.57 16.45
N GLY A 39 -7.66 -8.32 16.28
CA GLY A 39 -8.94 -7.77 15.83
C GLY A 39 -9.06 -7.50 14.33
N THR A 40 -8.13 -7.96 13.51
CA THR A 40 -8.08 -7.70 12.07
C THR A 40 -8.90 -8.68 11.22
N THR A 41 -9.94 -9.25 11.79
CA THR A 41 -11.03 -9.89 11.05
C THR A 41 -12.19 -8.90 10.89
N ASN A 42 -13.11 -9.15 9.95
CA ASN A 42 -14.23 -8.26 9.71
C ASN A 42 -15.01 -7.90 10.98
N PHE A 43 -15.24 -8.86 11.86
CA PHE A 43 -15.94 -8.63 13.13
C PHE A 43 -15.10 -7.90 14.19
N GLY A 44 -13.77 -7.94 14.08
CA GLY A 44 -12.87 -7.18 14.94
C GLY A 44 -12.75 -5.72 14.53
N THR A 45 -13.07 -5.39 13.29
CA THR A 45 -13.14 -4.04 12.70
C THR A 45 -11.87 -3.22 12.75
N THR A 46 -10.71 -3.87 12.93
CA THR A 46 -9.39 -3.23 12.91
C THR A 46 -8.58 -3.64 11.70
N ASN A 47 -7.44 -2.99 11.48
CA ASN A 47 -6.51 -3.33 10.41
C ASN A 47 -5.06 -3.19 10.89
N PRO A 48 -4.09 -3.92 10.25
CA PRO A 48 -2.68 -3.92 10.66
C PRO A 48 -1.88 -2.78 10.02
N GLY A 49 -2.52 -1.84 9.34
CA GLY A 49 -1.84 -0.79 8.57
C GLY A 49 -0.99 0.15 9.41
N ALA A 50 -0.10 0.84 8.73
CA ALA A 50 0.72 1.86 9.34
C ALA A 50 -0.10 3.11 9.67
N VAL A 51 -0.06 3.54 10.93
CA VAL A 51 -0.73 4.74 11.41
C VAL A 51 0.11 5.42 12.49
N CYS A 52 0.16 6.75 12.47
CA CYS A 52 0.65 7.52 13.60
C CYS A 52 -0.52 7.73 14.58
N PRO A 53 -0.35 7.47 15.89
CA PRO A 53 -1.43 7.66 16.86
C PRO A 53 -2.09 9.03 16.73
N ASN A 54 -3.43 9.06 16.65
CA ASN A 54 -4.25 10.25 16.39
C ASN A 54 -3.95 10.98 15.06
N GLY A 55 -3.24 10.34 14.14
CA GLY A 55 -3.02 10.86 12.80
C GLY A 55 -4.25 10.66 11.90
N MET A 56 -4.46 11.58 10.97
CA MET A 56 -5.48 11.43 9.92
C MET A 56 -5.07 10.38 8.88
N MET A 57 -3.78 10.30 8.59
CA MET A 57 -3.24 9.38 7.59
C MET A 57 -3.02 7.99 8.18
N SER A 58 -3.50 6.99 7.46
CA SER A 58 -3.15 5.59 7.65
C SER A 58 -2.91 4.94 6.29
N VAL A 59 -1.96 4.02 6.21
CA VAL A 59 -1.67 3.25 4.99
C VAL A 59 -1.94 1.79 5.29
N VAL A 60 -3.01 1.26 4.70
CA VAL A 60 -3.58 -0.04 5.06
C VAL A 60 -3.58 -0.97 3.86
N PRO A 61 -3.13 -2.23 4.00
CA PRO A 61 -3.27 -3.21 2.94
C PRO A 61 -4.75 -3.45 2.64
N PHE A 62 -5.10 -3.40 1.35
CA PHE A 62 -6.46 -3.64 0.88
C PHE A 62 -6.54 -5.05 0.30
N ASN A 63 -7.26 -5.93 0.95
CA ASN A 63 -7.35 -7.33 0.53
C ASN A 63 -8.79 -7.86 0.41
N VAL A 64 -9.81 -7.01 0.59
CA VAL A 64 -11.22 -7.38 0.49
C VAL A 64 -11.83 -6.98 -0.87
N MET A 65 -11.02 -6.87 -1.89
CA MET A 65 -11.43 -6.50 -3.25
C MET A 65 -10.59 -7.27 -4.26
N GLY A 66 -11.00 -7.31 -5.51
CA GLY A 66 -10.19 -7.86 -6.59
C GLY A 66 -10.89 -8.98 -7.36
N SER A 67 -10.16 -10.01 -7.77
CA SER A 67 -10.65 -11.01 -8.71
C SER A 67 -11.91 -11.74 -8.23
N ALA A 68 -12.64 -12.34 -9.18
CA ALA A 68 -13.84 -13.14 -8.89
C ALA A 68 -13.57 -14.31 -7.93
N ASP A 69 -12.31 -14.76 -7.83
CA ASP A 69 -11.90 -15.83 -6.92
C ASP A 69 -11.68 -15.36 -5.48
N ASN A 70 -11.72 -14.05 -5.25
CA ASN A 70 -11.57 -13.50 -3.89
C ASN A 70 -12.87 -13.68 -3.10
N LYS A 71 -12.94 -14.76 -2.31
CA LYS A 71 -14.11 -15.05 -1.45
C LYS A 71 -14.41 -13.98 -0.39
N TYR A 72 -13.51 -13.04 -0.17
CA TYR A 72 -13.66 -11.92 0.75
C TYR A 72 -14.00 -10.60 0.04
N ASP A 73 -14.50 -10.65 -1.18
CA ASP A 73 -14.84 -9.46 -1.95
C ASP A 73 -15.89 -8.60 -1.24
N LYS A 74 -15.56 -7.31 -1.08
CA LYS A 74 -16.41 -6.29 -0.44
C LYS A 74 -17.75 -6.06 -1.16
N ASP A 75 -17.79 -6.33 -2.47
CA ASP A 75 -19.01 -6.18 -3.28
C ASP A 75 -19.97 -7.37 -3.11
N ALA A 76 -19.46 -8.49 -2.61
CA ALA A 76 -20.25 -9.68 -2.30
C ALA A 76 -20.69 -9.75 -0.84
N ARG A 77 -20.03 -9.04 0.06
CA ARG A 77 -20.28 -9.03 1.50
C ARG A 77 -20.03 -7.66 2.08
N TRP A 78 -20.66 -7.42 3.22
CA TRP A 78 -20.35 -6.27 4.05
C TRP A 78 -18.99 -6.42 4.73
N TRP A 79 -18.14 -5.39 4.58
CA TRP A 79 -16.83 -5.27 5.21
C TRP A 79 -16.70 -3.89 5.84
N SER A 80 -16.32 -3.85 7.13
CA SER A 80 -16.10 -2.60 7.86
C SER A 80 -14.68 -2.05 7.73
N THR A 81 -13.73 -2.89 7.24
CA THR A 81 -12.33 -2.52 7.05
C THR A 81 -11.83 -3.03 5.71
N PRO A 82 -10.78 -2.44 5.13
CA PRO A 82 -10.20 -2.90 3.88
C PRO A 82 -9.41 -4.20 4.00
N TYR A 83 -9.26 -4.76 5.20
CA TYR A 83 -8.40 -5.90 5.49
C TYR A 83 -9.13 -7.03 6.21
N GLU A 84 -8.83 -8.25 5.79
CA GLU A 84 -9.26 -9.50 6.44
C GLU A 84 -8.04 -10.41 6.67
N TYR A 85 -7.77 -10.77 7.91
CA TYR A 85 -6.58 -11.54 8.33
C TYR A 85 -6.41 -12.88 7.61
N HIS A 86 -7.50 -13.57 7.30
CA HIS A 86 -7.46 -14.88 6.64
C HIS A 86 -7.31 -14.82 5.12
N ASN A 87 -7.21 -13.60 4.55
CA ASN A 87 -7.08 -13.40 3.10
C ASN A 87 -5.66 -12.98 2.73
N CYS A 88 -5.07 -13.68 1.78
CA CYS A 88 -3.72 -13.39 1.25
C CYS A 88 -3.77 -12.81 -0.18
N PHE A 89 -4.86 -12.17 -0.58
CA PHE A 89 -4.99 -11.50 -1.86
C PHE A 89 -4.91 -9.98 -1.69
N PHE A 90 -4.04 -9.32 -2.42
CA PHE A 90 -3.73 -7.89 -2.26
C PHE A 90 -4.05 -7.11 -3.53
N THR A 91 -4.72 -5.98 -3.40
CA THR A 91 -5.11 -5.09 -4.50
C THR A 91 -4.61 -3.66 -4.35
N GLY A 92 -3.85 -3.37 -3.33
CA GLY A 92 -3.23 -2.06 -3.13
C GLY A 92 -3.15 -1.66 -1.67
N TYR A 93 -2.59 -0.49 -1.43
CA TYR A 93 -2.61 0.20 -0.15
C TYR A 93 -3.64 1.32 -0.20
N SER A 94 -4.65 1.27 0.66
CA SER A 94 -5.59 2.37 0.86
C SER A 94 -5.02 3.41 1.82
N HIS A 95 -5.39 4.66 1.60
CA HIS A 95 -5.02 5.79 2.45
C HIS A 95 -6.27 6.35 3.12
N VAL A 96 -6.10 6.91 4.33
CA VAL A 96 -7.20 7.46 5.14
C VAL A 96 -8.25 6.41 5.47
N ASN A 97 -8.01 5.65 6.52
CA ASN A 97 -8.87 4.55 6.94
C ASN A 97 -9.39 4.78 8.35
N LEU A 98 -10.57 4.24 8.65
CA LEU A 98 -11.06 4.10 10.01
C LEU A 98 -10.65 2.75 10.59
N SER A 99 -10.57 2.68 11.93
CA SER A 99 -10.28 1.47 12.68
C SER A 99 -11.21 1.39 13.88
N GLY A 100 -11.76 0.21 14.15
CA GLY A 100 -12.70 -0.02 15.25
C GLY A 100 -14.12 0.46 14.97
N VAL A 101 -14.44 0.89 13.75
CA VAL A 101 -15.77 1.36 13.35
C VAL A 101 -16.53 0.24 12.64
N GLY A 102 -17.76 0.00 13.05
CA GLY A 102 -18.61 -1.04 12.49
C GLY A 102 -19.29 -0.70 11.15
N CYS A 103 -19.08 0.48 10.59
CA CYS A 103 -19.60 0.90 9.29
C CYS A 103 -18.48 0.98 8.26
N PRO A 104 -18.68 0.49 7.01
CA PRO A 104 -17.73 0.74 5.94
C PRO A 104 -17.63 2.23 5.65
N GLU A 105 -16.41 2.74 5.60
CA GLU A 105 -16.13 4.15 5.29
C GLU A 105 -14.66 4.34 4.93
N LEU A 106 -14.37 5.32 4.08
CA LEU A 106 -13.00 5.67 3.68
C LEU A 106 -12.29 4.52 2.93
N GLY A 107 -11.03 4.25 3.24
CA GLY A 107 -10.26 3.17 2.60
C GLY A 107 -10.07 3.40 1.10
N SER A 108 -9.76 4.62 0.71
CA SER A 108 -9.63 5.06 -0.69
C SER A 108 -8.19 5.39 -1.06
N LEU A 109 -7.98 5.98 -2.24
CA LEU A 109 -6.66 6.39 -2.76
C LEU A 109 -5.70 5.20 -2.78
N LEU A 110 -6.06 4.18 -3.57
CA LEU A 110 -5.29 2.93 -3.57
C LEU A 110 -4.03 3.04 -4.41
N LEU A 111 -2.90 2.67 -3.82
CA LEU A 111 -1.61 2.52 -4.50
C LEU A 111 -1.31 1.04 -4.70
N MET A 112 -1.03 0.64 -5.95
CA MET A 112 -0.66 -0.73 -6.28
C MET A 112 0.62 -0.77 -7.11
N PRO A 113 1.71 -1.40 -6.64
CA PRO A 113 2.88 -1.67 -7.44
C PRO A 113 2.68 -2.94 -8.27
N THR A 114 3.04 -2.88 -9.55
CA THR A 114 2.97 -4.02 -10.48
C THR A 114 4.21 -4.10 -11.35
N THR A 115 4.47 -5.24 -11.99
CA THR A 115 5.56 -5.44 -12.95
C THR A 115 5.05 -6.12 -14.21
N GLY A 116 5.78 -5.96 -15.33
CA GLY A 116 5.46 -6.59 -16.59
C GLY A 116 4.48 -5.77 -17.44
N GLU A 117 3.41 -6.38 -17.89
CA GLU A 117 2.38 -5.72 -18.69
C GLU A 117 1.48 -4.86 -17.81
N LEU A 118 1.12 -3.67 -18.31
CA LEU A 118 0.23 -2.75 -17.59
C LEU A 118 -1.21 -3.24 -17.64
N SER A 119 -1.79 -3.58 -16.49
CA SER A 119 -3.21 -3.76 -16.29
C SER A 119 -3.73 -2.73 -15.30
N VAL A 120 -4.87 -2.13 -15.58
CA VAL A 120 -5.53 -1.13 -14.72
C VAL A 120 -6.86 -1.61 -14.16
N ASP A 121 -7.30 -2.80 -14.55
CA ASP A 121 -8.49 -3.43 -13.98
C ASP A 121 -8.16 -4.04 -12.61
N TYR A 122 -8.75 -3.50 -11.55
CA TYR A 122 -8.52 -3.96 -10.19
C TYR A 122 -8.90 -5.44 -9.97
N LYS A 123 -9.76 -6.00 -10.80
CA LYS A 123 -10.11 -7.42 -10.77
C LYS A 123 -9.00 -8.31 -11.35
N GLU A 124 -8.08 -7.74 -12.10
CA GLU A 124 -7.01 -8.46 -12.78
C GLU A 124 -5.62 -8.21 -12.19
N TYR A 125 -5.33 -7.00 -11.70
CA TYR A 125 -3.98 -6.65 -11.23
C TYR A 125 -3.67 -7.11 -9.81
N GLY A 126 -4.58 -7.72 -9.09
CA GLY A 126 -4.32 -8.22 -7.74
C GLY A 126 -3.21 -9.28 -7.70
N SER A 127 -2.60 -9.43 -6.54
CA SER A 127 -1.53 -10.40 -6.27
C SER A 127 -1.77 -11.14 -4.96
N ARG A 128 -1.37 -12.40 -4.90
CA ARG A 128 -1.15 -13.03 -3.60
C ARG A 128 0.08 -12.39 -2.96
N TYR A 129 0.12 -12.46 -1.62
CA TYR A 129 1.27 -11.97 -0.86
C TYR A 129 1.68 -12.95 0.24
N GLU A 130 2.92 -12.83 0.65
CA GLU A 130 3.56 -13.59 1.73
C GLU A 130 4.49 -12.68 2.54
N ASP A 131 5.19 -13.22 3.53
CA ASP A 131 6.14 -12.49 4.40
C ASP A 131 5.53 -11.25 5.06
N GLU A 132 4.25 -11.34 5.42
CA GLU A 132 3.52 -10.26 6.05
C GLU A 132 4.01 -9.99 7.46
N GLN A 133 4.34 -8.73 7.75
CA GLN A 133 4.72 -8.28 9.07
C GLN A 133 4.14 -6.90 9.36
N ALA A 134 3.78 -6.69 10.63
CA ALA A 134 3.31 -5.40 11.11
C ALA A 134 3.87 -5.08 12.49
N SER A 135 4.17 -3.81 12.70
CA SER A 135 4.48 -3.23 14.00
C SER A 135 3.86 -1.83 14.06
N PRO A 136 3.73 -1.20 15.25
CA PRO A 136 3.17 0.14 15.34
C PRO A 136 3.82 1.12 14.37
N GLY A 137 3.02 1.67 13.44
CA GLY A 137 3.47 2.61 12.42
C GLY A 137 4.20 2.01 11.22
N TYR A 138 4.25 0.69 11.10
CA TYR A 138 4.93 0.02 9.98
C TYR A 138 4.21 -1.25 9.55
N TYR A 139 4.14 -1.46 8.24
CA TYR A 139 3.63 -2.71 7.65
C TYR A 139 4.46 -3.08 6.42
N THR A 140 4.62 -4.37 6.16
CA THR A 140 5.34 -4.92 5.00
C THR A 140 4.74 -6.23 4.54
N ASN A 141 4.82 -6.50 3.24
CA ASN A 141 4.54 -7.79 2.62
C ASN A 141 5.35 -7.97 1.33
N PHE A 142 5.29 -9.16 0.75
CA PHE A 142 5.91 -9.51 -0.51
C PHE A 142 4.85 -9.97 -1.52
N LEU A 143 4.72 -9.27 -2.65
CA LEU A 143 3.77 -9.57 -3.71
C LEU A 143 4.34 -10.63 -4.65
N THR A 144 3.85 -11.86 -4.53
CA THR A 144 4.43 -13.02 -5.22
C THR A 144 4.29 -12.97 -6.74
N ARG A 145 3.17 -12.43 -7.26
CA ARG A 145 2.95 -12.27 -8.70
C ARG A 145 3.95 -11.34 -9.36
N TYR A 146 4.34 -10.30 -8.65
CA TYR A 146 5.14 -9.19 -9.18
C TYR A 146 6.58 -9.20 -8.72
N ASN A 147 6.93 -10.08 -7.78
CA ASN A 147 8.24 -10.13 -7.14
C ASN A 147 8.62 -8.75 -6.54
N VAL A 148 7.66 -8.13 -5.85
CA VAL A 148 7.83 -6.80 -5.25
C VAL A 148 7.69 -6.88 -3.75
N LYS A 149 8.73 -6.44 -3.01
CA LYS A 149 8.63 -6.16 -1.59
C LYS A 149 7.99 -4.79 -1.39
N THR A 150 7.02 -4.72 -0.50
CA THR A 150 6.35 -3.47 -0.15
C THR A 150 6.57 -3.14 1.31
N GLU A 151 6.78 -1.87 1.62
CA GLU A 151 6.95 -1.36 2.97
C GLU A 151 6.20 -0.04 3.08
N VAL A 152 5.43 0.13 4.16
CA VAL A 152 4.69 1.37 4.36
C VAL A 152 4.80 1.89 5.79
N THR A 153 4.76 3.20 5.91
CA THR A 153 4.70 3.92 7.19
C THR A 153 3.84 5.17 7.05
N ALA A 154 3.52 5.81 8.16
CA ALA A 154 2.71 7.03 8.16
C ALA A 154 3.20 8.03 9.19
N THR A 155 3.07 9.31 8.84
CA THR A 155 3.07 10.45 9.76
C THR A 155 1.62 10.88 10.05
N PRO A 156 1.36 11.89 10.88
CA PRO A 156 -0.02 12.32 11.11
C PRO A 156 -0.81 12.71 9.85
N ARG A 157 -0.13 13.12 8.76
CA ARG A 157 -0.79 13.60 7.53
C ARG A 157 -0.22 13.05 6.24
N THR A 158 0.84 12.24 6.28
CA THR A 158 1.48 11.72 5.06
C THR A 158 1.73 10.23 5.21
N GLY A 159 1.24 9.45 4.25
CA GLY A 159 1.62 8.08 4.04
C GLY A 159 2.88 7.98 3.19
N VAL A 160 3.75 7.05 3.51
CA VAL A 160 4.95 6.75 2.72
C VAL A 160 4.95 5.27 2.39
N ALA A 161 5.05 4.96 1.11
CA ALA A 161 5.21 3.60 0.60
C ALA A 161 6.57 3.48 -0.08
N ARG A 162 7.29 2.39 0.18
CA ARG A 162 8.51 2.00 -0.51
C ARG A 162 8.26 0.66 -1.20
N PHE A 163 8.51 0.63 -2.49
CA PHE A 163 8.39 -0.56 -3.31
C PHE A 163 9.76 -0.96 -3.84
N THR A 164 10.23 -2.17 -3.51
CA THR A 164 11.46 -2.73 -4.04
C THR A 164 11.12 -3.63 -5.22
N PHE A 165 11.51 -3.18 -6.40
CA PHE A 165 11.17 -3.83 -7.66
C PHE A 165 12.30 -4.73 -8.17
N PRO A 166 11.98 -5.82 -8.88
CA PRO A 166 12.94 -6.55 -9.71
C PRO A 166 13.35 -5.70 -10.92
N LYS A 167 14.39 -6.14 -11.62
CA LYS A 167 14.78 -5.53 -12.89
C LYS A 167 13.69 -5.71 -13.94
N GLY A 168 13.34 -4.61 -14.62
CA GLY A 168 12.41 -4.62 -15.75
C GLY A 168 11.38 -3.51 -15.75
N ARG A 169 10.28 -3.75 -16.45
CA ARG A 169 9.17 -2.81 -16.53
C ARG A 169 8.35 -2.88 -15.26
N SER A 170 8.19 -1.74 -14.59
CA SER A 170 7.46 -1.62 -13.34
C SER A 170 6.43 -0.49 -13.40
N HIS A 171 5.37 -0.62 -12.64
CA HIS A 171 4.31 0.38 -12.60
C HIS A 171 3.89 0.68 -11.16
N ILE A 172 3.46 1.92 -10.94
CA ILE A 172 2.72 2.32 -9.75
C ILE A 172 1.36 2.83 -10.23
N LEU A 173 0.30 2.21 -9.73
CA LEU A 173 -1.08 2.55 -10.04
C LEU A 173 -1.66 3.35 -8.89
N LEU A 174 -2.32 4.47 -9.19
CA LEU A 174 -3.15 5.23 -8.25
C LEU A 174 -4.60 5.07 -8.68
N ASN A 175 -5.37 4.27 -7.94
CA ASN A 175 -6.78 4.02 -8.24
C ASN A 175 -7.67 4.90 -7.35
N LEU A 176 -8.48 5.75 -7.97
CA LEU A 176 -9.47 6.60 -7.32
C LEU A 176 -10.91 6.13 -7.57
N GLY A 177 -11.09 5.09 -8.38
CA GLY A 177 -12.40 4.51 -8.67
C GLY A 177 -12.92 3.63 -7.53
N GLU A 178 -11.99 2.99 -6.84
CA GLU A 178 -12.31 1.99 -5.83
C GLU A 178 -11.93 2.45 -4.42
N GLY A 179 -12.60 1.87 -3.45
CA GLY A 179 -12.42 2.09 -2.03
C GLY A 179 -13.21 1.09 -1.23
N LEU A 180 -13.31 1.27 0.07
CA LEU A 180 -14.14 0.40 0.90
C LEU A 180 -15.63 0.61 0.62
N THR A 181 -16.00 1.83 0.25
CA THR A 181 -17.33 2.23 -0.22
C THR A 181 -17.23 2.70 -1.67
N ASN A 182 -18.37 2.76 -2.37
CA ASN A 182 -18.43 2.96 -3.82
C ASN A 182 -18.92 4.37 -4.18
N GLU A 183 -18.54 5.39 -3.42
CA GLU A 183 -18.86 6.77 -3.75
C GLU A 183 -18.22 7.17 -5.07
N THR A 184 -18.97 7.93 -5.84
CA THR A 184 -18.57 8.38 -7.16
C THR A 184 -18.10 9.83 -7.15
N GLY A 185 -17.16 10.12 -8.01
CA GLY A 185 -16.61 11.44 -8.20
C GLY A 185 -15.16 11.55 -7.74
N ALA A 186 -14.28 11.75 -8.71
CA ALA A 186 -12.88 12.01 -8.46
C ALA A 186 -12.31 12.96 -9.49
N PHE A 187 -11.26 13.65 -9.13
CA PHE A 187 -10.43 14.48 -9.99
C PHE A 187 -8.96 14.17 -9.75
N LEU A 188 -8.17 14.17 -10.81
CA LEU A 188 -6.74 13.87 -10.77
C LEU A 188 -6.02 14.74 -11.78
N ARG A 189 -4.91 15.35 -11.36
CA ARG A 189 -4.07 16.21 -12.21
C ARG A 189 -2.59 15.94 -11.96
N GLN A 190 -1.79 15.89 -13.01
CA GLN A 190 -0.33 15.89 -12.93
C GLN A 190 0.19 17.33 -12.88
N THR A 191 0.84 17.71 -11.78
CA THR A 191 1.39 19.04 -11.52
C THR A 191 2.87 19.15 -11.82
N GLY A 192 3.58 18.01 -11.82
CA GLY A 192 5.00 17.91 -12.13
C GLY A 192 5.33 16.55 -12.72
N GLU A 193 6.59 16.32 -13.11
CA GLU A 193 7.02 15.03 -13.64
C GLU A 193 6.78 13.89 -12.64
N CYS A 194 7.00 14.17 -11.36
CA CYS A 194 6.89 13.23 -10.26
C CYS A 194 5.74 13.54 -9.30
N GLU A 195 4.84 14.46 -9.65
CA GLU A 195 3.81 14.94 -8.74
C GLU A 195 2.42 14.90 -9.36
N PHE A 196 1.47 14.43 -8.57
CA PHE A 196 0.05 14.40 -8.87
C PHE A 196 -0.72 14.99 -7.69
N GLU A 197 -1.80 15.66 -7.99
CA GLU A 197 -2.78 16.08 -6.99
C GLU A 197 -4.19 15.70 -7.44
N GLY A 198 -5.09 15.63 -6.49
CA GLY A 198 -6.45 15.28 -6.82
C GLY A 198 -7.40 15.35 -5.65
N MET A 199 -8.59 14.83 -5.91
CA MET A 199 -9.68 14.75 -4.95
C MET A 199 -10.51 13.50 -5.23
N LYS A 200 -11.01 12.90 -4.16
CA LYS A 200 -12.02 11.84 -4.20
C LYS A 200 -13.19 12.25 -3.32
N LEU A 201 -14.41 12.14 -3.83
CA LEU A 201 -15.61 12.21 -3.00
C LEU A 201 -15.74 10.91 -2.21
N LEU A 202 -15.95 11.07 -0.92
CA LEU A 202 -16.23 10.00 0.05
C LEU A 202 -17.49 10.36 0.81
N GLY A 203 -18.07 9.37 1.49
CA GLY A 203 -19.24 9.66 2.30
C GLY A 203 -20.15 8.45 2.46
N THR A 204 -21.43 8.75 2.69
CA THR A 204 -22.46 7.77 3.01
C THR A 204 -22.21 7.00 4.30
N PHE A 205 -21.40 7.58 5.22
CA PHE A 205 -21.06 7.00 6.50
C PHE A 205 -22.30 6.44 7.19
N CYS A 206 -22.25 5.14 7.55
CA CYS A 206 -23.36 4.41 8.11
C CYS A 206 -24.67 4.57 7.29
N TYR A 207 -24.56 4.56 5.95
CA TYR A 207 -25.68 4.68 5.01
C TYR A 207 -26.40 6.03 5.03
N ASN A 208 -25.73 7.09 5.51
CA ASN A 208 -26.27 8.44 5.45
C ASN A 208 -25.91 9.10 4.08
N PRO A 209 -26.85 9.22 3.13
CA PRO A 209 -26.56 9.74 1.80
C PRO A 209 -26.21 11.23 1.77
N GLN A 210 -26.39 11.95 2.89
CA GLN A 210 -26.04 13.37 3.00
C GLN A 210 -24.61 13.58 3.52
N ALA A 211 -23.96 12.55 4.05
CA ALA A 211 -22.60 12.65 4.58
C ALA A 211 -21.55 12.50 3.47
N VAL A 212 -21.62 13.31 2.42
CA VAL A 212 -20.63 13.28 1.30
C VAL A 212 -19.68 14.45 1.47
N PHE A 213 -18.37 14.16 1.36
CA PHE A 213 -17.31 15.18 1.49
C PHE A 213 -16.11 14.83 0.60
N PRO A 214 -15.34 15.83 0.12
CA PRO A 214 -14.13 15.59 -0.62
C PRO A 214 -12.94 15.34 0.29
N ILE A 215 -12.08 14.39 -0.09
CA ILE A 215 -10.70 14.29 0.40
C ILE A 215 -9.77 14.74 -0.73
N TYR A 216 -8.90 15.68 -0.41
CA TYR A 216 -7.85 16.18 -1.31
C TYR A 216 -6.53 15.52 -0.97
N PHE A 217 -5.70 15.29 -1.98
CA PHE A 217 -4.38 14.71 -1.80
C PHE A 217 -3.34 15.28 -2.76
N VAL A 218 -2.08 15.15 -2.36
CA VAL A 218 -0.91 15.31 -3.21
C VAL A 218 -0.08 14.04 -3.12
N MET A 219 0.32 13.49 -4.26
CA MET A 219 1.20 12.33 -4.35
C MET A 219 2.51 12.71 -5.03
N ARG A 220 3.63 12.27 -4.48
CA ARG A 220 4.98 12.42 -5.05
C ARG A 220 5.70 11.10 -5.12
N VAL A 221 6.48 10.91 -6.19
CA VAL A 221 7.41 9.79 -6.35
C VAL A 221 8.84 10.31 -6.41
N ASN A 222 9.79 9.54 -5.89
CA ASN A 222 11.22 9.93 -5.83
C ASN A 222 12.00 9.63 -7.13
N LYS A 223 11.36 9.03 -8.12
CA LYS A 223 11.96 8.71 -9.42
C LYS A 223 11.09 9.23 -10.56
N THR A 224 11.69 9.88 -11.56
CA THR A 224 10.99 10.32 -12.77
C THR A 224 10.47 9.11 -13.54
N PRO A 225 9.16 9.03 -13.81
CA PRO A 225 8.58 7.96 -14.61
C PRO A 225 9.02 8.05 -16.06
N LEU A 226 9.22 6.91 -16.70
CA LEU A 226 9.41 6.81 -18.14
C LEU A 226 8.16 7.25 -18.92
N LYS A 227 6.98 6.95 -18.35
CA LYS A 227 5.67 7.26 -18.93
C LYS A 227 4.65 7.41 -17.83
N THR A 228 3.76 8.37 -17.99
CA THR A 228 2.56 8.54 -17.17
C THR A 228 1.30 8.52 -18.02
N GLY A 229 0.18 8.23 -17.42
CA GLY A 229 -1.12 8.29 -18.06
C GLY A 229 -2.24 8.08 -17.06
N TYR A 230 -3.45 8.12 -17.59
CA TYR A 230 -4.67 7.97 -16.82
C TYR A 230 -5.52 6.87 -17.40
N TRP A 231 -6.45 6.36 -16.60
CA TRP A 231 -7.53 5.52 -17.08
C TRP A 231 -8.88 6.03 -16.60
N LYS A 232 -9.92 5.67 -17.32
CA LYS A 232 -11.31 5.89 -16.94
C LYS A 232 -12.13 4.67 -17.37
N LYS A 233 -12.98 4.20 -16.48
CA LYS A 233 -13.95 3.14 -16.81
C LYS A 233 -14.88 3.63 -17.89
N GLN A 234 -15.05 2.82 -18.92
CA GLN A 234 -16.01 3.08 -19.97
C GLN A 234 -17.41 2.80 -19.45
N ARG A 235 -18.35 3.66 -19.76
CA ARG A 235 -19.76 3.43 -19.48
C ARG A 235 -20.49 3.19 -20.79
N PRO A 236 -21.41 2.23 -20.84
CA PRO A 236 -22.32 2.10 -21.97
C PRO A 236 -23.07 3.41 -22.17
N MET A 237 -23.26 3.85 -23.40
CA MET A 237 -24.15 4.96 -23.69
C MET A 237 -25.58 4.52 -23.40
N THR A 238 -26.32 5.29 -22.58
CA THR A 238 -27.72 5.04 -22.29
C THR A 238 -28.54 5.13 -23.57
N GLY A 239 -29.38 4.12 -23.85
CA GLY A 239 -30.31 4.10 -25.00
C GLY A 239 -29.79 3.42 -26.26
N VAL A 240 -28.56 2.93 -26.26
CA VAL A 240 -28.00 2.03 -27.28
C VAL A 240 -27.67 0.72 -26.59
N GLU A 241 -27.93 -0.43 -27.23
CA GLU A 241 -27.33 -1.68 -26.78
C GLU A 241 -25.82 -1.49 -26.86
N ALA A 242 -25.22 -1.17 -25.74
CA ALA A 242 -23.83 -0.84 -25.68
C ALA A 242 -23.04 -2.14 -25.56
N GLU A 243 -22.60 -2.62 -26.68
CA GLU A 243 -21.45 -3.51 -26.71
C GLU A 243 -20.26 -2.73 -26.18
N TRP A 244 -19.59 -3.28 -25.19
CA TRP A 244 -18.29 -2.80 -24.76
C TRP A 244 -17.36 -2.84 -25.97
N ASP A 245 -16.62 -1.76 -26.20
CA ASP A 245 -15.59 -1.77 -27.21
C ASP A 245 -14.59 -2.90 -26.89
N PRO A 246 -14.59 -4.01 -27.65
CA PRO A 246 -13.77 -5.18 -27.35
C PRO A 246 -12.27 -4.87 -27.42
N ASP A 247 -11.88 -3.81 -28.16
CA ASP A 247 -10.47 -3.41 -28.32
C ASP A 247 -9.97 -2.58 -27.13
N ASN A 248 -10.88 -1.98 -26.35
CA ASN A 248 -10.54 -1.10 -25.22
C ASN A 248 -10.94 -1.68 -23.85
N GLY A 249 -11.60 -2.82 -23.77
CA GLY A 249 -12.06 -3.44 -22.54
C GLY A 249 -12.93 -2.51 -21.69
N LYS A 250 -12.89 -2.69 -20.36
CA LYS A 250 -13.65 -1.87 -19.40
C LYS A 250 -13.07 -0.46 -19.21
N TYR A 251 -11.79 -0.25 -19.47
CA TYR A 251 -11.06 0.97 -19.18
C TYR A 251 -10.44 1.56 -20.44
N LYS A 252 -10.64 2.85 -20.64
CA LYS A 252 -9.94 3.62 -21.66
C LYS A 252 -8.70 4.25 -21.06
N LEU A 253 -7.55 4.03 -21.70
CA LEU A 253 -6.28 4.64 -21.32
C LEU A 253 -6.09 5.97 -22.03
N TYR A 254 -5.56 6.96 -21.31
CA TYR A 254 -5.20 8.29 -21.80
C TYR A 254 -3.72 8.51 -21.54
N THR A 255 -2.95 8.71 -22.57
CA THR A 255 -1.51 8.96 -22.51
C THR A 255 -1.15 10.22 -23.28
N GLY A 256 0.06 10.73 -23.08
CA GLY A 256 0.58 11.87 -23.83
C GLY A 256 0.24 13.23 -23.22
N TYR A 257 -0.53 14.04 -23.93
CA TYR A 257 -0.76 15.45 -23.58
C TYR A 257 -1.78 15.70 -22.48
N ARG A 258 -2.56 14.70 -22.10
CA ARG A 258 -3.59 14.87 -21.07
C ARG A 258 -2.93 15.02 -19.69
N LYS A 259 -3.20 16.13 -19.03
CA LYS A 259 -2.64 16.47 -17.72
C LYS A 259 -3.63 16.30 -16.58
N GLU A 260 -4.92 16.14 -16.86
CA GLU A 260 -5.97 16.02 -15.87
C GLU A 260 -7.11 15.12 -16.34
N LEU A 261 -7.83 14.55 -15.41
CA LEU A 261 -9.00 13.72 -15.66
C LEU A 261 -9.99 13.86 -14.50
N ALA A 262 -11.28 13.87 -14.81
CA ALA A 262 -12.36 13.79 -13.83
C ALA A 262 -13.33 12.66 -14.20
N GLY A 263 -13.92 12.03 -13.18
CA GLY A 263 -14.90 10.98 -13.37
C GLY A 263 -15.10 10.16 -12.11
N ASP A 264 -15.85 9.08 -12.24
CA ASP A 264 -16.21 8.24 -11.11
C ASP A 264 -15.14 7.16 -10.86
N ASP A 265 -14.85 6.36 -11.85
CA ASP A 265 -13.86 5.29 -11.77
C ASP A 265 -12.68 5.67 -12.66
N ILE A 266 -11.75 6.40 -12.07
CA ILE A 266 -10.54 6.92 -12.70
C ILE A 266 -9.30 6.57 -11.91
N GLY A 267 -8.15 6.66 -12.57
CA GLY A 267 -6.86 6.55 -11.92
C GLY A 267 -5.71 6.99 -12.79
N ALA A 268 -4.50 6.92 -12.25
CA ALA A 268 -3.26 7.20 -12.95
C ALA A 268 -2.29 6.04 -12.83
N PHE A 269 -1.45 5.89 -13.83
CA PHE A 269 -0.33 4.98 -13.82
C PHE A 269 0.98 5.70 -14.11
N LEU A 270 2.02 5.27 -13.41
CA LEU A 270 3.39 5.69 -13.61
C LEU A 270 4.19 4.45 -13.98
N THR A 271 4.87 4.51 -15.12
CA THR A 271 5.69 3.39 -15.62
C THR A 271 7.17 3.74 -15.48
N PHE A 272 7.95 2.78 -15.02
CA PHE A 272 9.38 2.91 -14.79
C PHE A 272 10.13 1.77 -15.49
N ASP A 273 11.40 2.02 -15.75
CA ASP A 273 12.39 1.00 -16.01
C ASP A 273 13.22 0.85 -14.74
N THR A 274 13.16 -0.30 -14.09
CA THR A 274 13.80 -0.54 -12.79
C THR A 274 15.02 -1.45 -12.96
N GLY A 275 16.08 -1.13 -12.20
CA GLY A 275 17.20 -2.03 -11.95
C GLY A 275 16.86 -3.15 -10.99
N GLU A 276 17.81 -4.04 -10.72
CA GLU A 276 17.63 -5.10 -9.73
C GLU A 276 17.52 -4.50 -8.33
N SER A 277 16.50 -4.92 -7.58
CA SER A 277 16.21 -4.44 -6.21
C SER A 277 16.10 -2.90 -6.10
N GLU A 278 15.65 -2.25 -7.16
CA GLU A 278 15.50 -0.80 -7.16
C GLU A 278 14.29 -0.37 -6.33
N GLN A 279 14.50 0.63 -5.48
CA GLN A 279 13.48 1.15 -4.59
C GLN A 279 12.86 2.42 -5.16
N ILE A 280 11.53 2.43 -5.24
CA ILE A 280 10.76 3.64 -5.56
C ILE A 280 9.90 3.97 -4.35
N GLU A 281 9.99 5.23 -3.90
CA GLU A 281 9.21 5.74 -2.78
C GLU A 281 8.07 6.63 -3.29
N VAL A 282 6.92 6.45 -2.67
CA VAL A 282 5.72 7.26 -2.90
C VAL A 282 5.33 7.93 -1.60
N GLN A 283 5.13 9.23 -1.63
CA GLN A 283 4.57 10.02 -0.54
C GLN A 283 3.20 10.50 -0.95
N MET A 284 2.21 10.35 -0.05
CA MET A 284 0.85 10.83 -0.26
C MET A 284 0.36 11.55 0.99
N GLY A 285 0.01 12.80 0.85
CA GLY A 285 -0.47 13.66 1.94
C GLY A 285 -1.72 14.41 1.58
#